data_a50bbd59f481b9e6e01819749032da4a
#
_entry.id   a50bbd59f481b9e6e01819749032da4a
#
_cell.length_a   1.000
_cell.length_b   1.000
_cell.length_c   1.000
_cell.angle_alpha   90.00
_cell.angle_beta   90.00
_cell.angle_gamma   90.00
#
_symmetry.space_group_name_H-M   'P 1'
#
loop_
_entity.id
_entity.type
_entity.pdbx_description
1 polymer ?
#
loop_
_entity_poly.entity_id
_entity_poly.type
_entity_poly.pdbx_seq_one_letter_code
_entity_poly.pdbx_strand_id
1 'polypeptide(L)'
;MTRQIEVEHAEHCYRFLLETKKRVNLLYGGAGSSKSWSIAQFLLLEKMYKEQDIRMLITMKTRPALKKAAWLLMNDLIKKYDLPGCVPNKSDLTLTVGNNQMFFVPLDDPEKLKSFEKINYIWGEEFTENTWDDFLQLGLRCRGENKNGKNQLYFSFNPVDELSFLKAITDNPPDNTAVQHSTYKDNPFLDADNREYIESLKTQDLTYWKIYGQGTWASPENIIYKNWDIVDEFPECDKVGYGLDFGFNNATALVKIGERDQEIYIDETLYESGLTNTDLITRMNDLIKNKNDEIIADCAEPQRIEEIDNAGYNVFPCIKGKGSVKIGIDRVKRKKLHITKRSVNIIKEIKGYKWKEDRHGHVLDEPVPFRDHSMDAIRYYLGHGEDNEPSIRLI
;
A
#
# COMPACT_ATOMS: atom_id res chain seq x y z
N MET A 1 -8.31 -45.14 7.47
CA MET A 1 -8.14 -44.68 8.86
C MET A 1 -8.38 -43.17 8.89
N THR A 2 -9.33 -42.70 9.66
CA THR A 2 -9.59 -41.26 9.83
C THR A 2 -8.52 -40.72 10.77
N ARG A 3 -7.65 -39.85 10.28
CA ARG A 3 -6.64 -39.19 11.10
C ARG A 3 -7.30 -38.02 11.83
N GLN A 4 -7.17 -37.94 13.15
CA GLN A 4 -7.55 -36.79 13.93
C GLN A 4 -6.37 -35.83 13.96
N ILE A 5 -6.62 -34.57 13.67
CA ILE A 5 -5.63 -33.47 13.72
C ILE A 5 -6.11 -32.54 14.82
N GLU A 6 -5.26 -32.35 15.83
CA GLU A 6 -5.49 -31.34 16.86
C GLU A 6 -5.06 -29.96 16.32
N VAL A 7 -5.96 -28.99 16.39
CA VAL A 7 -5.76 -27.67 15.81
C VAL A 7 -5.83 -26.62 16.91
N GLU A 8 -4.70 -25.98 17.14
CA GLU A 8 -4.63 -24.79 17.99
C GLU A 8 -5.10 -23.56 17.20
N HIS A 9 -5.98 -22.77 17.76
CA HIS A 9 -6.50 -21.55 17.12
C HIS A 9 -6.70 -20.40 18.11
N ALA A 10 -6.59 -19.18 17.65
CA ALA A 10 -6.95 -17.99 18.42
C ALA A 10 -8.48 -17.88 18.45
N GLU A 11 -9.08 -18.23 19.58
CA GLU A 11 -10.52 -18.38 19.77
C GLU A 11 -11.32 -17.19 19.24
N HIS A 12 -10.87 -15.97 19.54
CA HIS A 12 -11.57 -14.75 19.20
C HIS A 12 -11.81 -14.57 17.68
N CYS A 13 -10.77 -14.71 16.86
CA CYS A 13 -10.90 -14.61 15.41
C CYS A 13 -11.52 -15.87 14.77
N TYR A 14 -11.13 -17.06 15.25
CA TYR A 14 -11.55 -18.30 14.63
C TYR A 14 -13.04 -18.57 14.87
N ARG A 15 -13.54 -18.30 16.06
CA ARG A 15 -14.95 -18.41 16.41
C ARG A 15 -15.84 -17.51 15.55
N PHE A 16 -15.41 -16.25 15.35
CA PHE A 16 -16.10 -15.33 14.44
C PHE A 16 -16.25 -15.93 13.04
N LEU A 17 -15.18 -16.54 12.50
CA LEU A 17 -15.20 -17.17 11.17
C LEU A 17 -16.13 -18.37 11.08
N LEU A 18 -16.26 -19.16 12.16
CA LEU A 18 -17.20 -20.29 12.23
C LEU A 18 -18.66 -19.82 12.31
N GLU A 19 -18.93 -18.76 13.04
CA GLU A 19 -20.28 -18.30 13.33
C GLU A 19 -20.87 -17.37 12.25
N THR A 20 -20.04 -16.63 11.52
CA THR A 20 -20.50 -15.67 10.53
C THR A 20 -21.25 -16.30 9.38
N LYS A 21 -22.43 -15.73 9.06
CA LYS A 21 -23.25 -16.09 7.88
C LYS A 21 -23.35 -14.96 6.87
N LYS A 22 -22.60 -13.88 7.11
CA LYS A 22 -22.61 -12.70 6.23
C LYS A 22 -21.77 -12.96 4.98
N ARG A 23 -22.12 -12.26 3.91
CA ARG A 23 -21.42 -12.37 2.64
C ARG A 23 -20.02 -11.75 2.70
N VAL A 24 -19.87 -10.61 3.36
CA VAL A 24 -18.62 -9.87 3.53
C VAL A 24 -18.21 -9.92 4.99
N ASN A 25 -16.95 -10.27 5.23
CA ASN A 25 -16.41 -10.43 6.59
C ASN A 25 -15.08 -9.67 6.68
N LEU A 26 -15.07 -8.63 7.50
CA LEU A 26 -13.91 -7.78 7.72
C LEU A 26 -13.27 -8.14 9.06
N LEU A 27 -12.01 -8.55 9.05
CA LEU A 27 -11.20 -8.78 10.24
C LEU A 27 -10.11 -7.70 10.29
N TYR A 28 -10.26 -6.74 11.15
CA TYR A 28 -9.31 -5.65 11.28
C TYR A 28 -8.77 -5.52 12.70
N GLY A 29 -7.63 -4.84 12.84
CA GLY A 29 -7.05 -4.66 14.17
C GLY A 29 -5.53 -4.61 14.19
N GLY A 30 -4.95 -4.77 15.38
CA GLY A 30 -3.52 -4.61 15.62
C GLY A 30 -2.64 -5.69 14.97
N ALA A 31 -1.32 -5.45 15.00
CA ALA A 31 -0.34 -6.46 14.63
C ALA A 31 -0.37 -7.63 15.63
N GLY A 32 0.02 -8.81 15.17
CA GLY A 32 0.09 -10.00 16.03
C GLY A 32 -1.25 -10.50 16.56
N SER A 33 -2.40 -10.01 16.06
CA SER A 33 -3.74 -10.37 16.53
C SER A 33 -4.31 -11.66 15.93
N SER A 34 -3.51 -12.42 15.17
CA SER A 34 -3.83 -13.70 14.51
C SER A 34 -4.90 -13.65 13.40
N LYS A 35 -5.31 -12.48 12.91
CA LYS A 35 -6.31 -12.34 11.81
C LYS A 35 -5.99 -13.23 10.60
N SER A 36 -4.84 -12.99 9.98
CA SER A 36 -4.39 -13.68 8.77
C SER A 36 -4.22 -15.19 9.01
N TRP A 37 -3.63 -15.55 10.15
CA TRP A 37 -3.48 -16.96 10.55
C TRP A 37 -4.84 -17.66 10.69
N SER A 38 -5.79 -17.02 11.39
CA SER A 38 -7.13 -17.60 11.61
C SER A 38 -7.91 -17.75 10.31
N ILE A 39 -7.86 -16.77 9.39
CA ILE A 39 -8.51 -16.87 8.09
C ILE A 39 -7.87 -18.01 7.27
N ALA A 40 -6.53 -18.06 7.22
CA ALA A 40 -5.83 -19.11 6.48
C ALA A 40 -6.17 -20.51 7.02
N GLN A 41 -6.14 -20.68 8.35
CA GLN A 41 -6.58 -21.93 9.00
C GLN A 41 -8.02 -22.29 8.65
N PHE A 42 -8.95 -21.35 8.79
CA PHE A 42 -10.36 -21.54 8.50
C PHE A 42 -10.60 -21.95 7.04
N LEU A 43 -10.02 -21.21 6.08
CA LEU A 43 -10.17 -21.53 4.67
C LEU A 43 -9.57 -22.89 4.31
N LEU A 44 -8.43 -23.22 4.90
CA LEU A 44 -7.77 -24.49 4.65
C LEU A 44 -8.54 -25.65 5.31
N LEU A 45 -8.77 -25.59 6.61
CA LEU A 45 -9.29 -26.72 7.37
C LEU A 45 -10.82 -26.88 7.28
N GLU A 46 -11.56 -25.76 7.35
CA GLU A 46 -13.03 -25.80 7.34
C GLU A 46 -13.60 -25.82 5.92
N LYS A 47 -12.92 -25.17 4.95
CA LYS A 47 -13.43 -25.08 3.59
C LYS A 47 -12.78 -26.10 2.66
N MET A 48 -11.45 -26.11 2.50
CA MET A 48 -10.77 -27.00 1.56
C MET A 48 -10.91 -28.48 1.92
N TYR A 49 -11.00 -28.84 3.21
CA TYR A 49 -11.10 -30.24 3.65
C TYR A 49 -12.51 -30.74 3.95
N LYS A 50 -13.44 -29.84 4.34
CA LYS A 50 -14.79 -30.25 4.73
C LYS A 50 -15.85 -30.04 3.64
N GLU A 51 -15.61 -29.14 2.71
CA GLU A 51 -16.52 -28.84 1.60
C GLU A 51 -16.06 -29.54 0.30
N GLN A 52 -16.92 -29.56 -0.71
CA GLN A 52 -16.64 -30.19 -1.99
C GLN A 52 -16.93 -29.26 -3.16
N ASP A 53 -16.18 -29.43 -4.25
CA ASP A 53 -16.33 -28.72 -5.51
C ASP A 53 -16.23 -27.21 -5.36
N ILE A 54 -15.33 -26.71 -4.48
CA ILE A 54 -15.14 -25.27 -4.21
C ILE A 54 -13.90 -24.72 -4.89
N ARG A 55 -14.00 -23.45 -5.24
CA ARG A 55 -12.89 -22.64 -5.78
C ARG A 55 -12.71 -21.39 -4.92
N MET A 56 -11.48 -21.14 -4.55
CA MET A 56 -11.11 -19.99 -3.72
C MET A 56 -10.11 -19.09 -4.42
N LEU A 57 -10.18 -17.80 -4.11
CA LEU A 57 -9.24 -16.81 -4.59
C LEU A 57 -8.59 -16.09 -3.39
N ILE A 58 -7.28 -16.14 -3.31
CA ILE A 58 -6.49 -15.43 -2.29
C ILE A 58 -5.76 -14.29 -2.97
N THR A 59 -5.89 -13.08 -2.45
CA THR A 59 -5.36 -11.89 -3.12
C THR A 59 -4.58 -10.98 -2.17
N MET A 60 -3.58 -10.32 -2.72
CA MET A 60 -2.87 -9.17 -2.16
C MET A 60 -2.56 -8.18 -3.28
N LYS A 61 -2.18 -6.95 -2.95
CA LYS A 61 -1.92 -5.92 -3.97
C LYS A 61 -0.87 -6.32 -5.00
N THR A 62 0.23 -6.94 -4.56
CA THR A 62 1.34 -7.30 -5.44
C THR A 62 1.69 -8.80 -5.39
N ARG A 63 2.23 -9.32 -6.49
CA ARG A 63 2.69 -10.72 -6.55
C ARG A 63 3.83 -11.05 -5.56
N PRO A 64 4.85 -10.18 -5.34
CA PRO A 64 5.87 -10.43 -4.34
C PRO A 64 5.31 -10.51 -2.91
N ALA A 65 4.39 -9.62 -2.52
CA ALA A 65 3.73 -9.65 -1.22
C ALA A 65 2.92 -10.94 -1.05
N LEU A 66 2.12 -11.30 -2.06
CA LEU A 66 1.31 -12.52 -2.06
C LEU A 66 2.15 -13.79 -1.84
N LYS A 67 3.34 -13.88 -2.49
CA LYS A 67 4.27 -15.01 -2.31
C LYS A 67 4.90 -15.06 -0.93
N LYS A 68 5.27 -13.90 -0.38
CA LYS A 68 5.98 -13.79 0.91
C LYS A 68 5.05 -13.90 2.12
N ALA A 69 3.77 -13.58 1.96
CA ALA A 69 2.79 -13.60 3.03
C ALA A 69 1.80 -14.77 2.85
N ALA A 70 0.70 -14.58 2.15
CA ALA A 70 -0.41 -15.54 2.12
C ALA A 70 -0.01 -16.94 1.59
N TRP A 71 0.81 -17.00 0.52
CA TRP A 71 1.30 -18.29 0.00
C TRP A 71 2.20 -19.02 1.00
N LEU A 72 3.13 -18.31 1.63
CA LEU A 72 4.03 -18.91 2.63
C LEU A 72 3.24 -19.39 3.83
N LEU A 73 2.33 -18.56 4.36
CA LEU A 73 1.46 -18.90 5.48
C LEU A 73 0.66 -20.18 5.24
N MET A 74 0.05 -20.32 4.05
CA MET A 74 -0.68 -21.56 3.70
C MET A 74 0.23 -22.80 3.67
N ASN A 75 1.45 -22.66 3.11
CA ASN A 75 2.40 -23.78 3.10
C ASN A 75 2.91 -24.14 4.50
N ASP A 76 3.07 -23.17 5.39
CA ASP A 76 3.47 -23.40 6.78
C ASP A 76 2.36 -24.13 7.55
N LEU A 77 1.09 -23.78 7.33
CA LEU A 77 -0.04 -24.51 7.90
C LEU A 77 -0.12 -25.96 7.40
N ILE A 78 0.08 -26.18 6.09
CA ILE A 78 0.09 -27.53 5.50
C ILE A 78 1.18 -28.39 6.17
N LYS A 79 2.38 -27.82 6.36
CA LYS A 79 3.50 -28.50 7.03
C LYS A 79 3.23 -28.72 8.52
N LYS A 80 2.75 -27.66 9.22
CA LYS A 80 2.47 -27.72 10.67
C LYS A 80 1.51 -28.85 11.01
N TYR A 81 0.45 -29.03 10.21
CA TYR A 81 -0.57 -30.04 10.46
C TYR A 81 -0.38 -31.31 9.64
N ASP A 82 0.68 -31.42 8.85
CA ASP A 82 0.99 -32.54 7.96
C ASP A 82 -0.29 -32.98 7.18
N LEU A 83 -0.88 -32.03 6.45
CA LEU A 83 -2.20 -32.17 5.83
C LEU A 83 -2.16 -33.11 4.62
N PRO A 84 -2.88 -34.27 4.64
CA PRO A 84 -2.82 -35.24 3.58
C PRO A 84 -3.55 -34.76 2.33
N GLY A 85 -3.03 -35.10 1.15
CA GLY A 85 -3.69 -34.84 -0.14
C GLY A 85 -3.72 -33.35 -0.56
N CYS A 86 -3.09 -32.47 0.19
CA CYS A 86 -2.91 -31.09 -0.23
C CYS A 86 -1.68 -30.97 -1.14
N VAL A 87 -1.89 -30.50 -2.37
CA VAL A 87 -0.84 -30.41 -3.39
C VAL A 87 -0.59 -28.94 -3.75
N PRO A 88 0.52 -28.34 -3.27
CA PRO A 88 0.93 -26.99 -3.66
C PRO A 88 1.65 -27.00 -5.02
N ASN A 89 1.26 -26.08 -5.91
CA ASN A 89 1.95 -25.78 -7.15
C ASN A 89 2.56 -24.37 -7.08
N LYS A 90 3.88 -24.30 -6.90
CA LYS A 90 4.61 -23.04 -6.73
C LYS A 90 4.70 -22.22 -8.02
N SER A 91 4.67 -22.85 -9.20
CA SER A 91 4.76 -22.17 -10.48
C SER A 91 3.48 -21.38 -10.75
N ASP A 92 2.35 -22.03 -10.59
CA ASP A 92 1.02 -21.49 -10.88
C ASP A 92 0.40 -20.78 -9.67
N LEU A 93 1.04 -20.89 -8.50
CA LEU A 93 0.52 -20.38 -7.22
C LEU A 93 -0.89 -20.91 -6.95
N THR A 94 -1.01 -22.23 -6.90
CA THR A 94 -2.28 -22.92 -6.62
C THR A 94 -2.11 -23.99 -5.55
N LEU A 95 -3.18 -24.23 -4.78
CA LEU A 95 -3.31 -25.37 -3.87
C LEU A 95 -4.52 -26.20 -4.28
N THR A 96 -4.39 -27.52 -4.23
CA THR A 96 -5.51 -28.42 -4.51
C THR A 96 -5.68 -29.46 -3.39
N VAL A 97 -6.95 -29.77 -3.05
CA VAL A 97 -7.33 -30.86 -2.16
C VAL A 97 -8.50 -31.56 -2.80
N GLY A 98 -8.29 -32.80 -3.34
CA GLY A 98 -9.29 -33.42 -4.17
C GLY A 98 -9.72 -32.58 -5.36
N ASN A 99 -11.02 -32.25 -5.47
CA ASN A 99 -11.55 -31.37 -6.51
C ASN A 99 -11.50 -29.87 -6.13
N ASN A 100 -11.16 -29.56 -4.91
CA ASN A 100 -11.12 -28.19 -4.42
C ASN A 100 -9.85 -27.47 -4.87
N GLN A 101 -9.98 -26.21 -5.25
CA GLN A 101 -8.88 -25.39 -5.79
C GLN A 101 -8.79 -24.05 -5.08
N MET A 102 -7.59 -23.64 -4.75
CA MET A 102 -7.27 -22.32 -4.20
C MET A 102 -6.22 -21.66 -5.10
N PHE A 103 -6.53 -20.45 -5.59
CA PHE A 103 -5.70 -19.66 -6.50
C PHE A 103 -5.15 -18.46 -5.78
N PHE A 104 -3.88 -18.15 -5.97
CA PHE A 104 -3.24 -16.96 -5.41
C PHE A 104 -2.96 -15.96 -6.54
N VAL A 105 -3.70 -14.86 -6.57
CA VAL A 105 -3.71 -13.90 -7.67
C VAL A 105 -3.49 -12.48 -7.14
N PRO A 106 -2.47 -11.74 -7.63
CA PRO A 106 -2.27 -10.35 -7.23
C PRO A 106 -3.32 -9.44 -7.86
N LEU A 107 -3.62 -8.32 -7.19
CA LEU A 107 -4.54 -7.28 -7.67
C LEU A 107 -3.80 -6.13 -8.38
N ASP A 108 -2.61 -6.40 -8.93
CA ASP A 108 -1.84 -5.45 -9.74
C ASP A 108 -2.47 -5.19 -11.13
N ASP A 109 -3.31 -6.12 -11.59
CA ASP A 109 -4.05 -6.03 -12.84
C ASP A 109 -5.45 -6.64 -12.68
N PRO A 110 -6.50 -5.81 -12.54
CA PRO A 110 -7.89 -6.29 -12.39
C PRO A 110 -8.39 -7.13 -13.56
N GLU A 111 -7.81 -6.98 -14.75
CA GLU A 111 -8.20 -7.79 -15.92
C GLU A 111 -7.92 -9.29 -15.72
N LYS A 112 -6.86 -9.64 -14.97
CA LYS A 112 -6.55 -11.03 -14.63
C LYS A 112 -7.66 -11.72 -13.85
N LEU A 113 -8.44 -10.96 -13.06
CA LEU A 113 -9.57 -11.50 -12.30
C LEU A 113 -10.70 -11.97 -13.21
N LYS A 114 -10.83 -11.43 -14.42
CA LYS A 114 -11.91 -11.76 -15.35
C LYS A 114 -11.86 -13.23 -15.81
N SER A 115 -10.69 -13.85 -15.78
CA SER A 115 -10.49 -15.24 -16.15
C SER A 115 -10.97 -16.25 -15.08
N PHE A 116 -11.21 -15.79 -13.84
CA PHE A 116 -11.63 -16.65 -12.75
C PHE A 116 -13.16 -16.69 -12.66
N GLU A 117 -13.69 -17.90 -12.80
CA GLU A 117 -15.13 -18.18 -12.72
C GLU A 117 -15.45 -19.13 -11.59
N LYS A 118 -16.70 -19.09 -11.12
CA LYS A 118 -17.25 -19.98 -10.08
C LYS A 118 -16.44 -19.93 -8.78
N ILE A 119 -16.05 -18.73 -8.35
CA ILE A 119 -15.34 -18.54 -7.08
C ILE A 119 -16.36 -18.49 -5.94
N ASN A 120 -16.17 -19.35 -4.96
CA ASN A 120 -17.03 -19.50 -3.77
C ASN A 120 -16.53 -18.67 -2.60
N TYR A 121 -15.21 -18.61 -2.41
CA TYR A 121 -14.58 -17.91 -1.30
C TYR A 121 -13.45 -17.03 -1.81
N ILE A 122 -13.37 -15.82 -1.27
CA ILE A 122 -12.29 -14.88 -1.57
C ILE A 122 -11.67 -14.39 -0.25
N TRP A 123 -10.35 -14.33 -0.20
CA TRP A 123 -9.62 -13.67 0.88
C TRP A 123 -8.70 -12.60 0.32
N GLY A 124 -8.95 -11.34 0.71
CA GLY A 124 -8.06 -10.20 0.49
C GLY A 124 -7.23 -9.92 1.73
N GLU A 125 -5.93 -10.16 1.67
CA GLU A 125 -4.97 -9.94 2.75
C GLU A 125 -4.30 -8.57 2.59
N GLU A 126 -4.01 -7.89 3.72
CA GLU A 126 -3.50 -6.51 3.77
C GLU A 126 -4.34 -5.53 2.93
N PHE A 127 -5.66 -5.63 3.06
CA PHE A 127 -6.61 -5.05 2.12
C PHE A 127 -6.65 -3.51 2.12
N THR A 128 -6.06 -2.83 3.11
CA THR A 128 -5.89 -1.37 3.11
C THR A 128 -5.04 -0.83 1.95
N GLU A 129 -4.24 -1.67 1.31
CA GLU A 129 -3.47 -1.30 0.11
C GLU A 129 -4.34 -1.26 -1.17
N ASN A 130 -5.61 -1.69 -1.10
CA ASN A 130 -6.50 -1.83 -2.25
C ASN A 130 -7.53 -0.71 -2.32
N THR A 131 -8.13 -0.54 -3.50
CA THR A 131 -9.11 0.49 -3.79
C THR A 131 -10.55 0.01 -3.57
N TRP A 132 -11.51 0.94 -3.55
CA TRP A 132 -12.93 0.63 -3.59
C TRP A 132 -13.31 -0.19 -4.84
N ASP A 133 -12.70 0.10 -5.98
CA ASP A 133 -12.95 -0.65 -7.22
C ASP A 133 -12.46 -2.10 -7.12
N ASP A 134 -11.28 -2.34 -6.54
CA ASP A 134 -10.79 -3.70 -6.24
C ASP A 134 -11.80 -4.48 -5.38
N PHE A 135 -12.34 -3.83 -4.34
CA PHE A 135 -13.37 -4.43 -3.47
C PHE A 135 -14.63 -4.81 -4.23
N LEU A 136 -15.14 -3.94 -5.09
CA LEU A 136 -16.31 -4.20 -5.93
C LEU A 136 -16.05 -5.33 -6.93
N GLN A 137 -14.89 -5.31 -7.60
CA GLN A 137 -14.51 -6.35 -8.57
C GLN A 137 -14.45 -7.74 -7.89
N LEU A 138 -13.85 -7.85 -6.72
CA LEU A 138 -13.84 -9.09 -5.96
C LEU A 138 -15.26 -9.53 -5.59
N GLY A 139 -16.12 -8.61 -5.17
CA GLY A 139 -17.52 -8.87 -4.90
C GLY A 139 -18.27 -9.46 -6.11
N LEU A 140 -18.02 -8.94 -7.31
CA LEU A 140 -18.59 -9.44 -8.56
C LEU A 140 -18.05 -10.82 -8.97
N ARG A 141 -16.81 -11.16 -8.61
CA ARG A 141 -16.19 -12.47 -8.91
C ARG A 141 -16.58 -13.56 -7.93
N CYS A 142 -16.95 -13.23 -6.70
CA CYS A 142 -17.42 -14.18 -5.70
C CYS A 142 -18.84 -14.67 -6.07
N ARG A 143 -18.92 -15.48 -7.11
CA ARG A 143 -20.16 -16.00 -7.69
C ARG A 143 -19.97 -17.42 -8.18
N GLY A 144 -21.01 -18.16 -8.18
CA GLY A 144 -21.04 -19.56 -8.60
C GLY A 144 -22.00 -20.34 -7.72
N GLU A 145 -22.38 -21.50 -8.17
CA GLU A 145 -23.14 -22.41 -7.34
C GLU A 145 -22.24 -22.91 -6.19
N ASN A 146 -22.72 -22.77 -4.95
CA ASN A 146 -22.06 -23.31 -3.76
C ASN A 146 -23.02 -24.23 -3.03
N LYS A 147 -22.84 -25.53 -3.22
CA LYS A 147 -23.67 -26.58 -2.59
C LYS A 147 -23.49 -26.62 -1.07
N ASN A 148 -22.42 -26.02 -0.56
CA ASN A 148 -22.07 -26.07 0.85
C ASN A 148 -22.59 -24.83 1.63
N GLY A 149 -23.22 -23.85 0.95
CA GLY A 149 -23.78 -22.67 1.59
C GLY A 149 -23.65 -21.40 0.76
N LYS A 150 -23.36 -20.28 1.40
CA LYS A 150 -23.21 -18.97 0.73
C LYS A 150 -21.77 -18.73 0.31
N ASN A 151 -21.61 -18.07 -0.83
CA ASN A 151 -20.32 -17.51 -1.22
C ASN A 151 -19.96 -16.35 -0.30
N GLN A 152 -18.70 -16.32 0.18
CA GLN A 152 -18.25 -15.36 1.18
C GLN A 152 -16.91 -14.72 0.81
N LEU A 153 -16.76 -13.44 1.21
CA LEU A 153 -15.53 -12.70 1.12
C LEU A 153 -15.00 -12.43 2.52
N TYR A 154 -13.70 -12.53 2.68
CA TYR A 154 -12.96 -12.25 3.90
C TYR A 154 -11.87 -11.23 3.58
N PHE A 155 -11.74 -10.21 4.41
CA PHE A 155 -10.71 -9.17 4.26
C PHE A 155 -10.02 -8.96 5.59
N SER A 156 -8.69 -9.05 5.58
CA SER A 156 -7.84 -8.81 6.75
C SER A 156 -6.95 -7.59 6.54
N PHE A 157 -6.86 -6.74 7.54
CA PHE A 157 -6.06 -5.53 7.46
C PHE A 157 -5.77 -4.89 8.83
N ASN A 158 -4.75 -4.00 8.84
CA ASN A 158 -4.54 -3.06 9.93
C ASN A 158 -5.18 -1.72 9.57
N PRO A 159 -5.75 -0.97 10.54
CA PRO A 159 -6.46 0.29 10.30
C PRO A 159 -5.48 1.48 10.14
N VAL A 160 -4.73 1.51 9.04
CA VAL A 160 -3.61 2.43 8.82
C VAL A 160 -3.99 3.77 8.19
N ASP A 161 -5.24 3.95 7.74
CA ASP A 161 -5.66 5.15 7.01
C ASP A 161 -7.14 5.48 7.33
N GLU A 162 -7.36 6.55 8.08
CA GLU A 162 -8.71 7.03 8.43
C GLU A 162 -9.54 7.48 7.22
N LEU A 163 -8.91 7.79 6.09
CA LEU A 163 -9.58 8.14 4.84
C LEU A 163 -9.93 6.91 3.99
N SER A 164 -9.54 5.72 4.43
CA SER A 164 -9.86 4.48 3.72
C SER A 164 -11.37 4.25 3.67
N PHE A 165 -11.88 3.78 2.53
CA PHE A 165 -13.27 3.34 2.40
C PHE A 165 -13.63 2.22 3.39
N LEU A 166 -12.63 1.43 3.83
CA LEU A 166 -12.81 0.37 4.82
C LEU A 166 -13.23 0.93 6.17
N LYS A 167 -12.77 2.15 6.54
CA LYS A 167 -13.23 2.80 7.77
C LYS A 167 -14.73 3.07 7.74
N ALA A 168 -15.23 3.60 6.65
CA ALA A 168 -16.67 3.84 6.50
C ALA A 168 -17.49 2.54 6.65
N ILE A 169 -16.99 1.41 6.09
CA ILE A 169 -17.66 0.11 6.24
C ILE A 169 -17.53 -0.42 7.67
N THR A 170 -16.38 -0.28 8.33
CA THR A 170 -16.21 -0.77 9.71
C THR A 170 -17.02 0.04 10.72
N ASP A 171 -17.17 1.35 10.52
CA ASP A 171 -17.96 2.23 11.37
C ASP A 171 -19.48 1.99 11.20
N ASN A 172 -19.93 1.74 9.97
CA ASN A 172 -21.33 1.52 9.64
C ASN A 172 -21.48 0.32 8.68
N PRO A 173 -21.37 -0.93 9.20
CA PRO A 173 -21.37 -2.09 8.34
C PRO A 173 -22.75 -2.32 7.70
N PRO A 174 -22.78 -2.52 6.35
CA PRO A 174 -24.02 -2.91 5.66
C PRO A 174 -24.58 -4.24 6.18
N ASP A 175 -25.88 -4.48 5.98
CA ASP A 175 -26.58 -5.67 6.49
C ASP A 175 -25.93 -7.00 6.11
N ASN A 176 -25.27 -7.07 4.94
CA ASN A 176 -24.60 -8.28 4.45
C ASN A 176 -23.14 -8.38 4.92
N THR A 177 -22.69 -7.49 5.81
CA THR A 177 -21.31 -7.39 6.28
C THR A 177 -21.22 -7.71 7.77
N ALA A 178 -20.22 -8.47 8.17
CA ALA A 178 -19.80 -8.67 9.55
C ALA A 178 -18.41 -8.11 9.76
N VAL A 179 -18.17 -7.55 10.94
CA VAL A 179 -16.91 -6.88 11.28
C VAL A 179 -16.39 -7.45 12.59
N GLN A 180 -15.11 -7.83 12.60
CA GLN A 180 -14.38 -8.33 13.76
C GLN A 180 -13.17 -7.45 14.01
N HIS A 181 -13.08 -6.90 15.21
CA HIS A 181 -11.89 -6.19 15.70
C HIS A 181 -11.06 -7.11 16.58
N SER A 182 -9.72 -7.06 16.44
CA SER A 182 -8.82 -7.84 17.29
C SER A 182 -7.49 -7.13 17.54
N THR A 183 -6.85 -7.49 18.64
CA THR A 183 -5.56 -6.96 19.07
C THR A 183 -4.59 -8.10 19.39
N TYR A 184 -3.32 -7.80 19.62
CA TYR A 184 -2.33 -8.77 20.08
C TYR A 184 -2.74 -9.48 21.39
N LYS A 185 -3.64 -8.89 22.20
CA LYS A 185 -4.14 -9.48 23.44
C LYS A 185 -5.06 -10.68 23.19
N ASP A 186 -5.72 -10.71 22.04
CA ASP A 186 -6.63 -11.76 21.62
C ASP A 186 -5.88 -12.97 21.02
N ASN A 187 -4.53 -12.87 20.89
CA ASN A 187 -3.68 -13.94 20.39
C ASN A 187 -2.88 -14.58 21.53
N PRO A 188 -3.27 -15.76 22.01
CA PRO A 188 -2.53 -16.48 23.06
C PRO A 188 -1.18 -17.03 22.58
N PHE A 189 -0.95 -17.13 21.27
CA PHE A 189 0.25 -17.72 20.68
C PHE A 189 1.31 -16.67 20.31
N LEU A 190 1.05 -15.38 20.57
CA LEU A 190 2.06 -14.36 20.32
C LEU A 190 3.18 -14.50 21.34
N ASP A 191 4.42 -14.62 20.85
CA ASP A 191 5.60 -14.71 21.68
C ASP A 191 5.82 -13.44 22.54
N ALA A 192 6.59 -13.60 23.61
CA ALA A 192 6.82 -12.53 24.60
C ALA A 192 7.55 -11.33 24.00
N ASP A 193 8.53 -11.57 23.13
CA ASP A 193 9.37 -10.52 22.53
C ASP A 193 8.55 -9.62 21.61
N ASN A 194 7.71 -10.20 20.74
CA ASN A 194 6.79 -9.45 19.90
C ASN A 194 5.73 -8.69 20.71
N ARG A 195 5.25 -9.29 21.80
CA ARG A 195 4.31 -8.61 22.72
C ARG A 195 4.97 -7.39 23.39
N GLU A 196 6.19 -7.54 23.91
CA GLU A 196 6.95 -6.45 24.51
C GLU A 196 7.24 -5.35 23.50
N TYR A 197 7.61 -5.71 22.26
CA TYR A 197 7.84 -4.73 21.19
C TYR A 197 6.57 -3.92 20.87
N ILE A 198 5.41 -4.57 20.72
CA ILE A 198 4.14 -3.87 20.51
C ILE A 198 3.83 -2.95 21.69
N GLU A 199 4.02 -3.40 22.94
CA GLU A 199 3.78 -2.59 24.14
C GLU A 199 4.72 -1.37 24.20
N SER A 200 5.96 -1.49 23.72
CA SER A 200 6.93 -0.38 23.70
C SER A 200 6.51 0.77 22.78
N LEU A 201 5.67 0.49 21.78
CA LEU A 201 5.13 1.53 20.88
C LEU A 201 4.33 2.61 21.63
N LYS A 202 3.78 2.30 22.81
CA LYS A 202 3.08 3.28 23.64
C LYS A 202 3.90 4.52 23.96
N THR A 203 5.21 4.34 24.08
CA THR A 203 6.16 5.40 24.45
C THR A 203 7.03 5.85 23.29
N GLN A 204 7.10 5.06 22.22
CA GLN A 204 7.93 5.37 21.05
C GLN A 204 7.18 6.10 19.95
N ASP A 205 5.96 5.67 19.64
CA ASP A 205 5.11 6.28 18.60
C ASP A 205 3.63 5.98 18.90
N LEU A 206 2.92 6.99 19.39
CA LEU A 206 1.52 6.86 19.78
C LEU A 206 0.61 6.48 18.60
N THR A 207 0.92 6.96 17.39
CA THR A 207 0.14 6.62 16.18
C THR A 207 0.34 5.15 15.80
N TYR A 208 1.59 4.67 15.82
CA TYR A 208 1.87 3.24 15.61
C TYR A 208 1.24 2.39 16.70
N TRP A 209 1.23 2.86 17.95
CA TRP A 209 0.51 2.19 19.03
C TRP A 209 -1.00 2.11 18.77
N LYS A 210 -1.64 3.19 18.36
CA LYS A 210 -3.06 3.18 18.00
C LYS A 210 -3.34 2.16 16.90
N ILE A 211 -2.56 2.16 15.82
CA ILE A 211 -2.75 1.28 14.66
C ILE A 211 -2.39 -0.17 14.99
N TYR A 212 -1.17 -0.42 15.44
CA TYR A 212 -0.62 -1.77 15.55
C TYR A 212 -0.79 -2.40 16.93
N GLY A 213 -0.89 -1.60 17.99
CA GLY A 213 -1.16 -2.07 19.34
C GLY A 213 -2.66 -2.18 19.61
N GLN A 214 -3.38 -1.08 19.49
CA GLN A 214 -4.81 -1.03 19.78
C GLN A 214 -5.69 -1.50 18.61
N GLY A 215 -5.17 -1.50 17.39
CA GLY A 215 -5.94 -1.85 16.21
C GLY A 215 -7.03 -0.83 15.87
N THR A 216 -6.84 0.42 16.26
CA THR A 216 -7.78 1.52 16.00
C THR A 216 -7.35 2.32 14.79
N TRP A 217 -8.35 2.86 14.09
CA TRP A 217 -8.08 3.77 12.98
C TRP A 217 -7.31 4.98 13.50
N ALA A 218 -6.21 5.28 12.86
CA ALA A 218 -5.43 6.48 13.10
C ALA A 218 -4.70 6.86 11.82
N SER A 219 -4.72 8.14 11.53
CA SER A 219 -3.78 8.75 10.60
C SER A 219 -2.68 9.41 11.41
N PRO A 220 -1.44 9.50 10.91
CA PRO A 220 -0.42 10.28 11.57
C PRO A 220 -0.93 11.70 11.80
N GLU A 221 -1.00 12.16 13.05
CA GLU A 221 -1.56 13.48 13.41
C GLU A 221 -0.78 14.62 12.73
N ASN A 222 0.48 14.36 12.40
CA ASN A 222 1.44 15.31 11.87
C ASN A 222 1.70 15.16 10.38
N ILE A 223 0.71 14.68 9.60
CA ILE A 223 0.79 14.64 8.14
C ILE A 223 1.04 16.04 7.59
N ILE A 224 2.05 16.13 6.74
CA ILE A 224 2.51 17.40 6.17
C ILE A 224 1.54 17.90 5.11
N TYR A 225 1.16 17.08 4.14
CA TYR A 225 0.28 17.46 3.04
C TYR A 225 -1.14 16.91 3.25
N LYS A 226 -2.10 17.79 3.53
CA LYS A 226 -3.51 17.44 3.79
C LYS A 226 -4.45 17.83 2.66
N ASN A 227 -4.05 18.79 1.81
CA ASN A 227 -4.91 19.36 0.76
C ASN A 227 -4.63 18.68 -0.59
N TRP A 228 -5.07 17.43 -0.74
CA TRP A 228 -4.92 16.67 -1.99
C TRP A 228 -6.09 15.72 -2.22
N ASP A 229 -6.28 15.30 -3.48
CA ASP A 229 -7.21 14.26 -3.87
C ASP A 229 -6.66 13.40 -5.02
N ILE A 230 -7.44 12.39 -5.42
CA ILE A 230 -7.08 11.48 -6.51
C ILE A 230 -7.92 11.82 -7.73
N VAL A 231 -7.26 11.94 -8.88
CA VAL A 231 -7.89 12.14 -10.19
C VAL A 231 -7.61 10.96 -11.11
N ASP A 232 -8.49 10.72 -12.08
CA ASP A 232 -8.37 9.58 -12.99
C ASP A 232 -7.15 9.69 -13.90
N GLU A 233 -6.94 10.87 -14.50
CA GLU A 233 -5.92 11.12 -15.51
C GLU A 233 -5.25 12.49 -15.28
N PHE A 234 -4.04 12.64 -15.82
CA PHE A 234 -3.34 13.90 -15.84
C PHE A 234 -3.93 14.80 -16.95
N PRO A 235 -4.51 15.96 -16.62
CA PRO A 235 -5.15 16.82 -17.60
C PRO A 235 -4.13 17.56 -18.47
N GLU A 236 -4.62 18.26 -19.50
CA GLU A 236 -3.84 19.29 -20.18
C GLU A 236 -3.62 20.48 -19.23
N CYS A 237 -2.39 20.91 -19.09
CA CYS A 237 -1.95 21.94 -18.14
C CYS A 237 -1.28 23.10 -18.88
N ASP A 238 -1.39 24.32 -18.30
CA ASP A 238 -0.78 25.53 -18.85
C ASP A 238 0.73 25.49 -18.79
N LYS A 239 1.28 24.90 -17.73
CA LYS A 239 2.70 24.66 -17.52
C LYS A 239 2.91 23.23 -17.08
N VAL A 240 3.92 22.57 -17.66
CA VAL A 240 4.35 21.21 -17.29
C VAL A 240 5.84 21.19 -17.05
N GLY A 241 6.26 20.45 -16.04
CA GLY A 241 7.65 20.18 -15.75
C GLY A 241 7.80 18.94 -14.87
N TYR A 242 9.02 18.70 -14.38
CA TYR A 242 9.34 17.49 -13.64
C TYR A 242 10.20 17.80 -12.41
N GLY A 243 9.91 17.10 -11.32
CA GLY A 243 10.82 16.98 -10.18
C GLY A 243 11.59 15.66 -10.25
N LEU A 244 12.87 15.67 -9.94
CA LEU A 244 13.73 14.50 -9.97
C LEU A 244 14.50 14.35 -8.65
N ASP A 245 14.26 13.26 -7.95
CA ASP A 245 15.05 12.82 -6.81
C ASP A 245 15.87 11.59 -7.19
N PHE A 246 17.20 11.70 -7.03
CA PHE A 246 18.11 10.62 -7.40
C PHE A 246 18.21 9.57 -6.31
N GLY A 247 18.08 8.29 -6.68
CA GLY A 247 18.36 7.15 -5.83
C GLY A 247 19.10 6.05 -6.60
N PHE A 248 19.81 5.19 -5.87
CA PHE A 248 20.37 3.96 -6.39
C PHE A 248 19.91 2.77 -5.53
N ASN A 249 20.32 2.73 -4.27
CA ASN A 249 19.79 1.74 -3.30
C ASN A 249 18.33 2.04 -2.96
N ASN A 250 17.94 3.30 -2.92
CA ASN A 250 16.57 3.78 -2.84
C ASN A 250 16.01 4.02 -4.24
N ALA A 251 14.74 4.33 -4.33
CA ALA A 251 14.11 4.63 -5.62
C ALA A 251 14.58 5.99 -6.17
N THR A 252 14.86 6.06 -7.46
CA THR A 252 14.85 7.30 -8.21
C THR A 252 13.41 7.67 -8.52
N ALA A 253 12.98 8.88 -8.14
CA ALA A 253 11.64 9.38 -8.38
C ALA A 253 11.65 10.50 -9.41
N LEU A 254 11.00 10.31 -10.55
CA LEU A 254 10.72 11.33 -11.55
C LEU A 254 9.22 11.59 -11.57
N VAL A 255 8.85 12.79 -11.16
CA VAL A 255 7.45 13.17 -10.96
C VAL A 255 7.08 14.25 -11.98
N LYS A 256 6.05 14.01 -12.78
CA LYS A 256 5.47 15.01 -13.68
C LYS A 256 4.53 15.92 -12.90
N ILE A 257 4.69 17.23 -13.06
CA ILE A 257 3.94 18.24 -12.35
C ILE A 257 3.37 19.21 -13.37
N GLY A 258 2.06 19.45 -13.31
CA GLY A 258 1.36 20.39 -14.16
C GLY A 258 0.64 21.45 -13.34
N GLU A 259 0.58 22.67 -13.84
CA GLU A 259 -0.22 23.74 -13.25
C GLU A 259 -1.39 24.08 -14.18
N ARG A 260 -2.60 24.10 -13.60
CA ARG A 260 -3.82 24.53 -14.26
C ARG A 260 -4.75 25.19 -13.24
N ASP A 261 -5.28 26.35 -13.57
CA ASP A 261 -6.23 27.09 -12.70
C ASP A 261 -5.69 27.33 -11.27
N GLN A 262 -4.37 27.52 -11.12
CA GLN A 262 -3.63 27.64 -9.83
C GLN A 262 -3.60 26.37 -8.97
N GLU A 263 -4.11 25.26 -9.47
CA GLU A 263 -4.04 23.92 -8.85
C GLU A 263 -2.92 23.10 -9.49
N ILE A 264 -2.39 22.14 -8.74
CA ILE A 264 -1.24 21.33 -9.13
C ILE A 264 -1.70 19.90 -9.41
N TYR A 265 -1.36 19.42 -10.59
CA TYR A 265 -1.59 18.04 -11.03
C TYR A 265 -0.28 17.27 -11.01
N ILE A 266 -0.30 16.07 -10.44
CA ILE A 266 0.90 15.27 -10.17
C ILE A 266 0.70 13.87 -10.74
N ASP A 267 1.74 13.39 -11.44
CA ASP A 267 1.74 12.07 -12.04
C ASP A 267 3.09 11.38 -11.88
N GLU A 268 3.07 10.11 -11.44
CA GLU A 268 4.25 9.29 -11.27
C GLU A 268 4.79 8.86 -12.63
N THR A 269 5.86 9.50 -13.08
CA THR A 269 6.49 9.18 -14.36
C THR A 269 7.42 7.99 -14.22
N LEU A 270 8.25 7.96 -13.16
CA LEU A 270 9.18 6.87 -12.85
C LEU A 270 9.37 6.75 -11.34
N TYR A 271 9.37 5.52 -10.82
CA TYR A 271 9.73 5.21 -9.44
C TYR A 271 10.43 3.84 -9.41
N GLU A 272 11.75 3.84 -9.51
CA GLU A 272 12.54 2.60 -9.69
C GLU A 272 13.89 2.69 -8.96
N SER A 273 14.33 1.59 -8.32
CA SER A 273 15.65 1.49 -7.66
C SER A 273 16.67 0.81 -8.56
N GLY A 274 17.96 1.06 -8.33
CA GLY A 274 19.06 0.39 -9.01
C GLY A 274 19.40 0.96 -10.39
N LEU A 275 18.85 2.13 -10.73
CA LEU A 275 19.12 2.78 -12.02
C LEU A 275 20.49 3.47 -12.02
N THR A 276 21.34 3.10 -12.97
CA THR A 276 22.48 3.93 -13.35
C THR A 276 21.98 5.19 -14.06
N ASN A 277 22.84 6.19 -14.24
CA ASN A 277 22.44 7.40 -14.95
C ASN A 277 22.10 7.12 -16.43
N THR A 278 22.80 6.20 -17.06
CA THR A 278 22.50 5.74 -18.42
C THR A 278 21.12 5.07 -18.51
N ASP A 279 20.76 4.23 -17.52
CA ASP A 279 19.44 3.60 -17.45
C ASP A 279 18.35 4.64 -17.27
N LEU A 280 18.56 5.62 -16.37
CA LEU A 280 17.63 6.72 -16.13
C LEU A 280 17.39 7.52 -17.42
N ILE A 281 18.45 7.95 -18.13
CA ILE A 281 18.34 8.69 -19.40
C ILE A 281 17.59 7.87 -20.44
N THR A 282 17.83 6.58 -20.51
CA THR A 282 17.11 5.67 -21.42
C THR A 282 15.61 5.66 -21.09
N ARG A 283 15.25 5.51 -19.81
CA ARG A 283 13.84 5.59 -19.37
C ARG A 283 13.22 6.96 -19.67
N MET A 284 13.95 8.03 -19.42
CA MET A 284 13.48 9.40 -19.70
C MET A 284 13.16 9.61 -21.19
N ASN A 285 13.95 9.03 -22.11
CA ASN A 285 13.69 9.11 -23.55
C ASN A 285 12.34 8.47 -23.95
N ASP A 286 11.90 7.43 -23.23
CA ASP A 286 10.62 6.77 -23.48
C ASP A 286 9.45 7.52 -22.82
N LEU A 287 9.67 8.14 -21.67
CA LEU A 287 8.64 8.69 -20.79
C LEU A 287 8.40 10.19 -20.98
N ILE A 288 9.43 10.99 -21.28
CA ILE A 288 9.35 12.44 -21.47
C ILE A 288 9.19 12.76 -22.96
N LYS A 289 8.03 13.28 -23.32
CA LYS A 289 7.71 13.61 -24.73
C LYS A 289 8.39 14.89 -25.22
N ASN A 290 8.53 15.87 -24.34
CA ASN A 290 9.13 17.18 -24.66
C ASN A 290 10.35 17.42 -23.77
N LYS A 291 11.55 17.34 -24.36
CA LYS A 291 12.81 17.54 -23.64
C LYS A 291 13.03 18.99 -23.16
N ASN A 292 12.26 19.94 -23.68
CA ASN A 292 12.31 21.34 -23.24
C ASN A 292 11.53 21.58 -21.95
N ASP A 293 10.71 20.64 -21.51
CA ASP A 293 10.04 20.76 -20.21
C ASP A 293 11.08 20.85 -19.10
N GLU A 294 10.88 21.77 -18.18
CA GLU A 294 11.81 22.05 -17.09
C GLU A 294 11.89 20.87 -16.13
N ILE A 295 13.10 20.43 -15.81
CA ILE A 295 13.35 19.38 -14.80
C ILE A 295 14.15 19.99 -13.67
N ILE A 296 13.63 19.93 -12.44
CA ILE A 296 14.37 20.35 -11.24
C ILE A 296 14.83 19.10 -10.49
N ALA A 297 16.14 18.92 -10.42
CA ALA A 297 16.77 17.74 -9.85
C ALA A 297 17.46 18.03 -8.51
N ASP A 298 17.66 16.97 -7.71
CA ASP A 298 18.47 17.07 -6.49
C ASP A 298 19.88 17.59 -6.80
N CYS A 299 20.27 18.72 -6.20
CA CYS A 299 21.57 19.35 -6.42
C CYS A 299 22.75 18.61 -5.75
N ALA A 300 22.52 17.53 -5.00
CA ALA A 300 23.59 16.74 -4.39
C ALA A 300 24.38 15.90 -5.43
N GLU A 301 23.83 15.70 -6.63
CA GLU A 301 24.38 14.84 -7.67
C GLU A 301 24.72 15.65 -8.97
N PRO A 302 25.64 16.63 -8.94
CA PRO A 302 25.87 17.55 -10.05
C PRO A 302 26.36 16.85 -11.34
N GLN A 303 27.13 15.76 -11.22
CA GLN A 303 27.59 14.99 -12.37
C GLN A 303 26.41 14.32 -13.08
N ARG A 304 25.43 13.80 -12.34
CA ARG A 304 24.23 13.18 -12.92
C ARG A 304 23.38 14.21 -13.65
N ILE A 305 23.28 15.43 -13.11
CA ILE A 305 22.58 16.54 -13.75
C ILE A 305 23.27 16.91 -15.09
N GLU A 306 24.60 17.04 -15.09
CA GLU A 306 25.37 17.36 -16.31
C GLU A 306 25.19 16.29 -17.40
N GLU A 307 25.18 15.01 -17.05
CA GLU A 307 24.94 13.93 -18.03
C GLU A 307 23.52 14.02 -18.62
N ILE A 308 22.51 14.38 -17.83
CA ILE A 308 21.12 14.55 -18.29
C ILE A 308 21.01 15.79 -19.20
N ASP A 309 21.67 16.89 -18.86
CA ASP A 309 21.75 18.09 -19.70
C ASP A 309 22.42 17.78 -21.06
N ASN A 310 23.56 17.06 -21.03
CA ASN A 310 24.26 16.57 -22.23
C ASN A 310 23.41 15.63 -23.10
N ALA A 311 22.42 14.94 -22.51
CA ALA A 311 21.43 14.14 -23.24
C ALA A 311 20.31 14.99 -23.88
N GLY A 312 20.37 16.31 -23.71
CA GLY A 312 19.48 17.29 -24.33
C GLY A 312 18.21 17.60 -23.54
N TYR A 313 18.20 17.35 -22.23
CA TYR A 313 17.10 17.73 -21.35
C TYR A 313 17.33 19.09 -20.70
N ASN A 314 16.27 19.83 -20.48
CA ASN A 314 16.29 21.14 -19.81
C ASN A 314 16.26 20.94 -18.29
N VAL A 315 17.42 20.58 -17.69
CA VAL A 315 17.54 20.20 -16.28
C VAL A 315 18.33 21.22 -15.47
N PHE A 316 17.84 21.52 -14.25
CA PHE A 316 18.47 22.43 -13.32
C PHE A 316 18.58 21.81 -11.92
N PRO A 317 19.63 22.17 -11.16
CA PRO A 317 19.74 21.78 -9.77
C PRO A 317 18.71 22.52 -8.90
N CYS A 318 18.13 21.84 -7.92
CA CYS A 318 17.31 22.51 -6.90
C CYS A 318 18.16 23.42 -6.00
N ILE A 319 17.54 24.45 -5.43
CA ILE A 319 18.22 25.34 -4.49
C ILE A 319 18.12 24.75 -3.09
N LYS A 320 19.28 24.39 -2.49
CA LYS A 320 19.38 23.93 -1.10
C LYS A 320 20.08 24.99 -0.25
N GLY A 321 19.49 25.32 0.90
CA GLY A 321 20.04 26.22 1.88
C GLY A 321 19.49 25.92 3.27
N LYS A 322 19.92 26.63 4.29
CA LYS A 322 19.41 26.43 5.65
C LYS A 322 17.89 26.70 5.70
N GLY A 323 17.11 25.70 6.08
CA GLY A 323 15.66 25.79 6.13
C GLY A 323 14.93 25.55 4.79
N SER A 324 15.64 25.26 3.69
CA SER A 324 15.03 25.05 2.36
C SER A 324 13.96 23.94 2.35
N VAL A 325 14.14 22.89 3.16
CA VAL A 325 13.16 21.80 3.29
C VAL A 325 11.84 22.34 3.83
N LYS A 326 11.86 23.09 4.94
CA LYS A 326 10.65 23.66 5.55
C LYS A 326 9.98 24.66 4.60
N ILE A 327 10.76 25.57 3.99
CA ILE A 327 10.25 26.55 3.03
C ILE A 327 9.59 25.87 1.84
N GLY A 328 10.24 24.84 1.26
CA GLY A 328 9.69 24.08 0.15
C GLY A 328 8.40 23.34 0.54
N ILE A 329 8.37 22.74 1.73
CA ILE A 329 7.16 22.10 2.26
C ILE A 329 6.02 23.12 2.39
N ASP A 330 6.28 24.30 2.96
CA ASP A 330 5.27 25.34 3.14
C ASP A 330 4.72 25.86 1.81
N ARG A 331 5.55 25.92 0.75
CA ARG A 331 5.10 26.25 -0.61
C ARG A 331 4.14 25.21 -1.16
N VAL A 332 4.50 23.93 -1.09
CA VAL A 332 3.63 22.83 -1.53
C VAL A 332 2.31 22.81 -0.75
N LYS A 333 2.33 23.03 0.57
CA LYS A 333 1.13 23.06 1.43
C LYS A 333 0.10 24.11 1.03
N ARG A 334 0.52 25.21 0.40
CA ARG A 334 -0.38 26.28 -0.06
C ARG A 334 -1.17 25.91 -1.31
N LYS A 335 -0.74 24.86 -2.02
CA LYS A 335 -1.36 24.41 -3.27
C LYS A 335 -2.36 23.29 -3.01
N LYS A 336 -3.38 23.21 -3.83
CA LYS A 336 -4.22 22.02 -3.93
C LYS A 336 -3.55 21.04 -4.88
N LEU A 337 -3.37 19.79 -4.44
CA LEU A 337 -2.69 18.77 -5.22
C LEU A 337 -3.71 17.75 -5.75
N HIS A 338 -3.64 17.44 -7.04
CA HIS A 338 -4.41 16.41 -7.70
C HIS A 338 -3.47 15.30 -8.19
N ILE A 339 -3.54 14.13 -7.58
CA ILE A 339 -2.62 13.03 -7.87
C ILE A 339 -3.35 11.99 -8.72
N THR A 340 -2.74 11.60 -9.85
CA THR A 340 -3.35 10.58 -10.71
C THR A 340 -3.44 9.25 -9.98
N LYS A 341 -4.53 8.49 -10.20
CA LYS A 341 -4.75 7.20 -9.55
C LYS A 341 -3.67 6.16 -9.82
N ARG A 342 -2.93 6.29 -10.94
CA ARG A 342 -1.82 5.40 -11.28
C ARG A 342 -0.55 5.67 -10.49
N SER A 343 -0.43 6.82 -9.83
CA SER A 343 0.72 7.28 -9.03
C SER A 343 0.76 6.59 -7.66
N VAL A 344 0.87 5.27 -7.66
CA VAL A 344 0.72 4.44 -6.46
C VAL A 344 1.76 4.75 -5.39
N ASN A 345 3.03 4.99 -5.79
CA ASN A 345 4.09 5.29 -4.84
C ASN A 345 3.94 6.71 -4.27
N ILE A 346 3.57 7.70 -5.10
CA ILE A 346 3.28 9.07 -4.63
C ILE A 346 2.13 9.06 -3.61
N ILE A 347 1.03 8.35 -3.90
CA ILE A 347 -0.11 8.22 -2.99
C ILE A 347 0.31 7.57 -1.67
N LYS A 348 1.19 6.57 -1.71
CA LYS A 348 1.71 5.90 -0.51
C LYS A 348 2.61 6.82 0.31
N GLU A 349 3.49 7.56 -0.34
CA GLU A 349 4.40 8.50 0.33
C GLU A 349 3.64 9.68 0.95
N ILE A 350 2.74 10.34 0.21
CA ILE A 350 2.02 11.53 0.71
C ILE A 350 1.14 11.22 1.93
N LYS A 351 0.56 10.02 1.99
CA LYS A 351 -0.21 9.52 3.15
C LYS A 351 0.66 9.32 4.39
N GLY A 352 1.93 8.99 4.21
CA GLY A 352 2.90 8.75 5.28
C GLY A 352 3.84 9.91 5.58
N TYR A 353 3.84 10.98 4.77
CA TYR A 353 4.77 12.08 4.90
C TYR A 353 4.41 12.99 6.07
N LYS A 354 5.15 12.85 7.16
CA LYS A 354 4.85 13.48 8.45
C LYS A 354 6.04 14.21 9.06
N TRP A 355 5.76 15.15 9.93
CA TRP A 355 6.76 15.79 10.77
C TRP A 355 7.33 14.82 11.81
N LYS A 356 8.61 14.96 12.15
CA LYS A 356 9.21 14.27 13.30
C LYS A 356 8.59 14.75 14.61
N GLU A 357 8.60 13.88 15.60
CA GLU A 357 8.27 14.20 16.98
C GLU A 357 9.50 13.99 17.87
N ASP A 358 9.62 14.81 18.89
CA ASP A 358 10.62 14.58 19.94
C ASP A 358 10.13 13.49 20.92
N ARG A 359 10.97 13.15 21.90
CA ARG A 359 10.67 12.14 22.93
C ARG A 359 9.46 12.48 23.82
N HIS A 360 8.98 13.72 23.75
CA HIS A 360 7.85 14.23 24.51
C HIS A 360 6.59 14.41 23.67
N GLY A 361 6.63 14.03 22.39
CA GLY A 361 5.52 14.17 21.43
C GLY A 361 5.39 15.57 20.84
N HIS A 362 6.38 16.45 20.99
CA HIS A 362 6.36 17.75 20.32
C HIS A 362 6.81 17.59 18.87
N VAL A 363 6.02 18.18 17.98
CA VAL A 363 6.28 18.19 16.54
C VAL A 363 7.50 19.04 16.25
N LEU A 364 8.48 18.48 15.55
CA LEU A 364 9.66 19.16 15.06
C LEU A 364 9.41 19.68 13.65
N ASP A 365 10.07 20.78 13.29
CA ASP A 365 10.02 21.38 11.94
C ASP A 365 10.86 20.60 10.91
N GLU A 366 10.96 19.29 11.05
CA GLU A 366 11.69 18.40 10.16
C GLU A 366 10.80 17.21 9.76
N PRO A 367 10.72 16.82 8.47
CA PRO A 367 10.02 15.63 8.08
C PRO A 367 10.76 14.35 8.54
N VAL A 368 10.02 13.26 8.73
CA VAL A 368 10.61 11.94 8.93
C VAL A 368 11.25 11.49 7.62
N PRO A 369 12.57 11.21 7.55
CA PRO A 369 13.24 10.79 6.34
C PRO A 369 12.95 9.31 6.07
N PHE A 370 11.78 9.01 5.56
CA PHE A 370 11.37 7.64 5.27
C PHE A 370 10.42 7.59 4.09
N ARG A 371 10.88 7.01 2.97
CA ARG A 371 10.09 6.91 1.73
C ARG A 371 9.49 8.25 1.32
N ASP A 372 10.36 9.22 1.09
CA ASP A 372 10.00 10.62 0.80
C ASP A 372 10.53 11.09 -0.57
N HIS A 373 10.96 10.15 -1.41
CA HIS A 373 11.59 10.44 -2.71
C HIS A 373 10.69 11.24 -3.65
N SER A 374 9.43 10.85 -3.78
CA SER A 374 8.47 11.60 -4.59
C SER A 374 8.10 12.93 -3.94
N MET A 375 8.03 12.98 -2.61
CA MET A 375 7.75 14.22 -1.87
C MET A 375 8.90 15.23 -2.05
N ASP A 376 10.13 14.76 -2.05
CA ASP A 376 11.31 15.55 -2.31
C ASP A 376 11.35 16.05 -3.77
N ALA A 377 11.08 15.19 -4.74
CA ALA A 377 10.97 15.56 -6.15
C ALA A 377 9.90 16.65 -6.37
N ILE A 378 8.70 16.50 -5.78
CA ILE A 378 7.63 17.51 -5.83
C ILE A 378 8.10 18.83 -5.21
N ARG A 379 8.77 18.76 -4.06
CA ARG A 379 9.29 19.91 -3.34
C ARG A 379 10.38 20.65 -4.13
N TYR A 380 11.26 19.92 -4.82
CA TYR A 380 12.30 20.55 -5.67
C TYR A 380 11.67 21.37 -6.77
N TYR A 381 10.72 20.83 -7.50
CA TYR A 381 10.07 21.54 -8.60
C TYR A 381 9.25 22.75 -8.12
N LEU A 382 8.31 22.53 -7.19
CA LEU A 382 7.43 23.59 -6.70
C LEU A 382 8.18 24.65 -5.83
N GLY A 383 9.34 24.28 -5.29
CA GLY A 383 10.22 25.17 -4.55
C GLY A 383 11.08 26.08 -5.42
N HIS A 384 11.29 25.74 -6.69
CA HIS A 384 12.23 26.46 -7.58
C HIS A 384 11.63 27.73 -8.19
N GLY A 385 10.33 27.81 -8.42
CA GLY A 385 9.69 28.81 -9.28
C GLY A 385 9.40 30.18 -8.67
N GLU A 386 9.48 30.38 -7.35
CA GLU A 386 9.06 31.62 -6.69
C GLU A 386 10.23 32.58 -6.34
N ASP A 387 11.49 32.16 -6.46
CA ASP A 387 12.67 32.99 -6.14
C ASP A 387 13.32 33.67 -7.37
N ASN A 388 12.76 33.49 -8.57
CA ASN A 388 13.19 34.17 -9.78
C ASN A 388 12.48 35.51 -9.97
N GLU A 389 12.46 36.41 -8.97
CA GLU A 389 12.47 37.80 -9.30
C GLU A 389 13.82 38.11 -9.94
N PRO A 390 13.86 38.78 -11.10
CA PRO A 390 15.12 39.10 -11.78
C PRO A 390 15.99 39.91 -10.86
N SER A 391 17.01 39.33 -10.25
CA SER A 391 18.06 40.08 -9.59
C SER A 391 18.79 40.82 -10.69
N ILE A 392 18.53 42.12 -10.80
CA ILE A 392 19.30 43.05 -11.64
C ILE A 392 20.72 43.05 -11.07
N ARG A 393 21.65 42.32 -11.69
CA ARG A 393 23.07 42.52 -11.50
C ARG A 393 23.42 43.81 -12.23
N LEU A 394 23.56 44.91 -11.49
CA LEU A 394 24.30 46.09 -11.96
C LEU A 394 25.77 45.67 -12.09
N ILE A 395 26.29 45.70 -13.30
CA ILE A 395 27.73 45.52 -13.65
C ILE A 395 28.49 46.78 -13.25
#